data_e95d9ca0d2d73c1144839b8d2bfa410c
#
_entry.id   e95d9ca0d2d73c1144839b8d2bfa410c
#
_cell.length_a   1.000
_cell.length_b   1.000
_cell.length_c   1.000
_cell.angle_alpha   90.00
_cell.angle_beta   90.00
_cell.angle_gamma   90.00
#
_symmetry.space_group_name_H-M   'P 1'
#
loop_
_entity.id
_entity.type
_entity.pdbx_description
1 polymer ?
#
loop_
_entity_poly.entity_id
_entity_poly.type
_entity_poly.pdbx_seq_one_letter_code
_entity_poly.pdbx_strand_id
1 'polypeptide(L)'
;VIPPNPLNELTEATFKKMITGNLSSRVRRRFQKWCKTKRKSFILIVSLPISDNDFVLFGASFESRTSKYPFKFDNKVPQKNKGRKKIGSKEKKSKNGSFKITPVYITRFDKEYRVSRTSQEYDFLNKKVVIVGLGSVGSFVANNLSKMGIAKLLLIDPDFLTVDNISRHYLGIDSVIDNIQKVDALEDRLKKENPDLEIECEGIRFQEIVRKNPNLFHEYDFVFSCVGDTKTNFEINHFFRKIGKTVLYCWLDPYGVGYHNLLVSPPNNGCYMCMNYENGYLVNNRASFAEENQIFEKRLASCYSSFIPYNVIAPSSLANKAIEVYLQYLDGEFSSENRLISEIGSNKQFGKEGFTYSVRYYNCLKNSDLLNVALRTNTSCPECNGDYKVDICKSE
;
A
#
# COMPACT_ATOMS: atom_id res chain seq x y z
N VAL A 1 -28.60 -16.51 -2.04
CA VAL A 1 -29.51 -16.18 -3.16
C VAL A 1 -28.62 -15.81 -4.33
N ILE A 2 -28.54 -16.72 -5.33
CA ILE A 2 -27.82 -16.41 -6.58
C ILE A 2 -28.63 -15.27 -7.25
N PRO A 3 -28.04 -14.13 -7.56
CA PRO A 3 -28.73 -13.08 -8.31
C PRO A 3 -29.18 -13.70 -9.65
N PRO A 4 -30.37 -13.37 -10.15
CA PRO A 4 -30.83 -13.90 -11.43
C PRO A 4 -29.81 -13.53 -12.49
N ASN A 5 -29.49 -14.51 -13.32
CA ASN A 5 -28.53 -14.37 -14.41
C ASN A 5 -28.90 -13.17 -15.27
N PRO A 6 -27.96 -12.45 -15.80
CA PRO A 6 -28.00 -11.00 -15.76
C PRO A 6 -28.98 -10.41 -16.75
N LEU A 7 -29.62 -9.38 -16.33
CA LEU A 7 -29.99 -8.22 -17.17
C LEU A 7 -31.18 -8.36 -18.11
N ASN A 8 -31.57 -9.55 -18.62
CA ASN A 8 -32.64 -9.66 -19.61
C ASN A 8 -34.01 -10.00 -19.03
N GLU A 9 -34.10 -10.40 -17.75
CA GLU A 9 -35.35 -10.88 -17.13
C GLU A 9 -35.81 -10.08 -15.89
N LEU A 10 -35.27 -8.89 -15.65
CA LEU A 10 -35.70 -8.09 -14.51
C LEU A 10 -37.06 -7.47 -14.77
N THR A 11 -38.10 -8.20 -14.43
CA THR A 11 -39.48 -7.70 -14.45
C THR A 11 -39.83 -6.99 -13.13
N GLU A 12 -40.85 -6.12 -13.13
CA GLU A 12 -41.35 -5.52 -11.92
C GLU A 12 -41.80 -6.57 -10.89
N ALA A 13 -42.33 -7.70 -11.33
CA ALA A 13 -42.76 -8.80 -10.48
C ALA A 13 -41.55 -9.53 -9.82
N THR A 14 -40.50 -9.85 -10.58
CA THR A 14 -39.30 -10.51 -10.06
C THR A 14 -38.58 -9.60 -9.08
N PHE A 15 -38.46 -8.30 -9.39
CA PHE A 15 -37.87 -7.32 -8.51
C PHE A 15 -38.64 -7.16 -7.19
N LYS A 16 -39.99 -7.05 -7.25
CA LYS A 16 -40.82 -7.00 -6.06
C LYS A 16 -40.65 -8.24 -5.18
N LYS A 17 -40.61 -9.44 -5.77
CA LYS A 17 -40.39 -10.69 -5.05
C LYS A 17 -39.02 -10.74 -4.36
N MET A 18 -37.99 -10.29 -5.03
CA MET A 18 -36.60 -10.24 -4.49
C MET A 18 -36.53 -9.32 -3.27
N ILE A 19 -37.12 -8.11 -3.35
CA ILE A 19 -37.11 -7.15 -2.25
C ILE A 19 -37.98 -7.61 -1.09
N THR A 20 -39.19 -8.08 -1.36
CA THR A 20 -40.12 -8.47 -0.29
C THR A 20 -39.65 -9.70 0.48
N GLY A 21 -38.92 -10.62 -0.19
CA GLY A 21 -38.40 -11.84 0.44
C GLY A 21 -37.23 -11.60 1.41
N ASN A 22 -36.40 -10.56 1.15
CA ASN A 22 -35.11 -10.39 1.83
C ASN A 22 -35.05 -9.18 2.78
N LEU A 23 -36.03 -8.28 2.78
CA LEU A 23 -36.02 -7.12 3.67
C LEU A 23 -36.62 -7.42 5.02
N SER A 24 -35.96 -6.97 6.10
CA SER A 24 -36.55 -6.96 7.44
C SER A 24 -37.85 -6.11 7.48
N SER A 25 -38.76 -6.41 8.40
CA SER A 25 -40.04 -5.70 8.53
C SER A 25 -39.87 -4.18 8.71
N ARG A 26 -38.81 -3.74 9.38
CA ARG A 26 -38.48 -2.32 9.60
C ARG A 26 -38.04 -1.64 8.30
N VAL A 27 -37.14 -2.27 7.55
CA VAL A 27 -36.63 -1.75 6.27
C VAL A 27 -37.73 -1.75 5.22
N ARG A 28 -38.57 -2.80 5.18
CA ARG A 28 -39.74 -2.88 4.29
C ARG A 28 -40.73 -1.73 4.51
N ARG A 29 -41.06 -1.38 5.77
CA ARG A 29 -41.93 -0.24 6.08
C ARG A 29 -41.32 1.10 5.63
N ARG A 30 -40.04 1.31 5.85
CA ARG A 30 -39.33 2.52 5.39
C ARG A 30 -39.34 2.62 3.87
N PHE A 31 -39.07 1.54 3.18
CA PHE A 31 -39.08 1.47 1.73
C PHE A 31 -40.48 1.73 1.17
N GLN A 32 -41.51 1.15 1.75
CA GLN A 32 -42.92 1.40 1.38
C GLN A 32 -43.30 2.87 1.56
N LYS A 33 -42.88 3.51 2.66
CA LYS A 33 -43.12 4.93 2.89
C LYS A 33 -42.42 5.79 1.85
N TRP A 34 -41.18 5.45 1.51
CA TRP A 34 -40.41 6.13 0.47
C TRP A 34 -41.03 5.96 -0.93
N CYS A 35 -41.50 4.78 -1.29
CA CYS A 35 -42.19 4.51 -2.56
C CYS A 35 -43.51 5.30 -2.74
N LYS A 36 -44.13 5.78 -1.66
CA LYS A 36 -45.29 6.64 -1.73
C LYS A 36 -44.97 8.08 -2.12
N THR A 37 -43.71 8.48 -2.12
CA THR A 37 -43.30 9.80 -2.58
C THR A 37 -43.40 9.89 -4.10
N LYS A 38 -43.92 11.01 -4.59
CA LYS A 38 -44.19 11.26 -6.02
C LYS A 38 -42.88 11.43 -6.81
N ARG A 39 -42.37 10.38 -7.41
CA ARG A 39 -41.13 10.43 -8.22
C ARG A 39 -41.39 9.86 -9.60
N LYS A 40 -40.97 10.57 -10.64
CA LYS A 40 -41.07 10.11 -12.04
C LYS A 40 -39.98 9.07 -12.39
N SER A 41 -38.83 9.16 -11.76
CA SER A 41 -37.70 8.23 -11.91
C SER A 41 -36.90 8.10 -10.62
N PHE A 42 -36.28 6.97 -10.43
CA PHE A 42 -35.31 6.73 -9.34
C PHE A 42 -34.37 5.58 -9.69
N ILE A 43 -33.24 5.56 -9.05
CA ILE A 43 -32.29 4.42 -9.07
C ILE A 43 -32.39 3.75 -7.71
N LEU A 44 -32.48 2.43 -7.72
CA LEU A 44 -32.42 1.61 -6.51
C LEU A 44 -31.17 0.76 -6.56
N ILE A 45 -30.38 0.82 -5.48
CA ILE A 45 -29.22 -0.03 -5.26
C ILE A 45 -29.56 -0.91 -4.06
N VAL A 46 -29.37 -2.22 -4.24
CA VAL A 46 -29.61 -3.24 -3.22
C VAL A 46 -28.28 -3.93 -2.92
N SER A 47 -27.91 -3.96 -1.65
CA SER A 47 -26.80 -4.77 -1.16
C SER A 47 -27.31 -6.12 -0.70
N LEU A 48 -26.78 -7.19 -1.24
CA LEU A 48 -27.12 -8.57 -0.90
C LEU A 48 -25.89 -9.22 -0.23
N PRO A 49 -25.95 -9.49 1.09
CA PRO A 49 -24.83 -10.15 1.76
C PRO A 49 -24.67 -11.59 1.21
N ILE A 50 -23.42 -11.97 0.95
CA ILE A 50 -23.02 -13.31 0.54
C ILE A 50 -22.44 -14.07 1.73
N SER A 51 -21.65 -13.39 2.55
CA SER A 51 -21.08 -13.85 3.81
C SER A 51 -21.09 -12.73 4.84
N ASP A 52 -20.51 -12.95 6.02
CA ASP A 52 -20.48 -11.95 7.10
C ASP A 52 -19.76 -10.66 6.69
N ASN A 53 -18.75 -10.76 5.81
CA ASN A 53 -17.92 -9.65 5.38
C ASN A 53 -17.98 -9.33 3.88
N ASP A 54 -18.84 -10.01 3.11
CA ASP A 54 -18.94 -9.78 1.67
C ASP A 54 -20.39 -9.62 1.19
N PHE A 55 -20.58 -8.79 0.17
CA PHE A 55 -21.88 -8.50 -0.41
C PHE A 55 -21.80 -8.21 -1.90
N VAL A 56 -22.91 -8.46 -2.60
CA VAL A 56 -23.10 -8.07 -4.00
C VAL A 56 -24.01 -6.86 -4.09
N LEU A 57 -23.65 -5.91 -4.93
CA LEU A 57 -24.50 -4.78 -5.26
C LEU A 57 -25.30 -5.07 -6.53
N PHE A 58 -26.59 -4.81 -6.46
CA PHE A 58 -27.50 -4.89 -7.58
C PHE A 58 -28.22 -3.55 -7.75
N GLY A 59 -28.29 -3.03 -8.97
CA GLY A 59 -28.94 -1.76 -9.27
C GLY A 59 -29.96 -1.84 -10.39
N ALA A 60 -31.00 -1.05 -10.25
CA ALA A 60 -31.98 -0.84 -11.32
C ALA A 60 -32.48 0.60 -11.33
N SER A 61 -32.62 1.16 -12.55
CA SER A 61 -33.29 2.43 -12.81
C SER A 61 -34.78 2.17 -13.11
N PHE A 62 -35.62 2.95 -12.50
CA PHE A 62 -37.07 2.90 -12.64
C PHE A 62 -37.58 4.20 -13.23
N GLU A 63 -38.22 4.13 -14.38
CA GLU A 63 -38.86 5.25 -15.04
C GLU A 63 -40.40 5.01 -15.10
N SER A 64 -41.21 5.91 -14.58
CA SER A 64 -42.66 5.79 -14.66
C SER A 64 -43.16 5.98 -16.07
N ARG A 65 -43.94 5.03 -16.57
CA ARG A 65 -44.63 5.11 -17.88
C ARG A 65 -45.92 5.91 -17.81
N THR A 66 -46.40 6.24 -16.62
CA THR A 66 -47.61 7.01 -16.41
C THR A 66 -47.42 8.03 -15.31
N SER A 67 -48.24 9.10 -15.31
CA SER A 67 -48.22 10.12 -14.26
C SER A 67 -48.81 9.62 -12.89
N LYS A 68 -49.29 8.37 -12.84
CA LYS A 68 -49.81 7.75 -11.61
C LYS A 68 -48.77 6.89 -10.94
N TYR A 69 -48.75 6.97 -9.61
CA TYR A 69 -47.75 6.35 -8.73
C TYR A 69 -47.73 4.84 -8.84
N PRO A 70 -46.53 4.26 -8.74
CA PRO A 70 -46.31 2.97 -9.31
C PRO A 70 -46.02 1.84 -8.35
N PHE A 71 -45.62 2.07 -7.14
CA PHE A 71 -45.35 0.97 -6.21
C PHE A 71 -46.50 0.79 -5.22
N LYS A 72 -47.45 -0.12 -5.53
CA LYS A 72 -48.29 -0.76 -4.52
C LYS A 72 -47.60 -2.07 -4.11
N PHE A 73 -47.01 -2.09 -2.92
CA PHE A 73 -46.71 -3.34 -2.25
C PHE A 73 -48.04 -3.89 -1.69
N ASP A 74 -48.60 -4.89 -2.34
CA ASP A 74 -49.72 -5.62 -1.75
C ASP A 74 -49.23 -6.36 -0.51
N ASN A 75 -49.79 -6.00 0.64
CA ASN A 75 -49.48 -6.61 1.94
C ASN A 75 -50.04 -8.04 2.08
N LYS A 76 -50.49 -8.65 1.01
CA LYS A 76 -51.01 -10.02 1.07
C LYS A 76 -49.88 -11.00 1.02
N VAL A 77 -49.41 -11.46 2.18
CA VAL A 77 -48.74 -12.74 2.32
C VAL A 77 -49.69 -13.77 1.67
N PRO A 78 -49.19 -14.62 0.73
CA PRO A 78 -50.04 -15.69 0.22
C PRO A 78 -50.45 -16.60 1.39
N GLN A 79 -51.67 -16.45 1.88
CA GLN A 79 -52.23 -17.45 2.75
C GLN A 79 -52.35 -18.72 1.91
N LYS A 80 -51.72 -19.81 2.36
CA LYS A 80 -51.95 -21.15 1.83
C LYS A 80 -53.41 -21.51 2.04
N ASN A 81 -54.27 -21.13 1.09
CA ASN A 81 -55.64 -21.62 1.06
C ASN A 81 -55.63 -23.07 0.57
N LYS A 82 -55.90 -23.97 1.51
CA LYS A 82 -56.33 -25.33 1.21
C LYS A 82 -57.68 -25.26 0.45
N GLY A 83 -57.66 -25.80 -0.77
CA GLY A 83 -58.81 -26.36 -1.44
C GLY A 83 -59.88 -25.40 -1.96
N ARG A 84 -59.80 -25.13 -3.28
CA ARG A 84 -60.89 -25.26 -4.26
C ARG A 84 -60.38 -24.92 -5.65
N LYS A 85 -60.27 -25.95 -6.50
CA LYS A 85 -60.10 -25.76 -7.93
C LYS A 85 -61.30 -25.03 -8.48
N LYS A 86 -61.13 -23.79 -8.96
CA LYS A 86 -61.98 -23.21 -9.99
C LYS A 86 -61.21 -23.20 -11.28
N ILE A 87 -61.68 -24.07 -12.16
CA ILE A 87 -61.33 -24.15 -13.58
C ILE A 87 -61.88 -22.87 -14.24
N GLY A 88 -61.05 -22.14 -14.95
CA GLY A 88 -61.47 -21.12 -15.92
C GLY A 88 -61.48 -19.68 -15.42
N SER A 89 -60.36 -19.06 -15.32
CA SER A 89 -60.22 -17.61 -15.60
C SER A 89 -58.97 -17.41 -16.47
N LYS A 90 -59.23 -16.94 -17.70
CA LYS A 90 -58.20 -16.49 -18.62
C LYS A 90 -57.29 -15.55 -17.87
N GLU A 91 -56.01 -15.91 -17.76
CA GLU A 91 -54.97 -14.98 -17.34
C GLU A 91 -54.99 -13.77 -18.28
N LYS A 92 -55.56 -12.67 -17.83
CA LYS A 92 -55.30 -11.38 -18.47
C LYS A 92 -53.80 -11.12 -18.32
N LYS A 93 -53.06 -11.37 -19.39
CA LYS A 93 -51.68 -10.84 -19.56
C LYS A 93 -51.75 -9.34 -19.24
N SER A 94 -51.33 -8.93 -18.07
CA SER A 94 -51.12 -7.50 -17.76
C SER A 94 -49.99 -7.03 -18.66
N LYS A 95 -50.36 -6.53 -19.83
CA LYS A 95 -49.42 -5.84 -20.74
C LYS A 95 -48.97 -4.60 -20.00
N ASN A 96 -47.68 -4.51 -19.82
CA ASN A 96 -46.89 -3.36 -19.36
C ASN A 96 -47.06 -2.96 -17.88
N GLY A 97 -46.10 -3.34 -17.04
CA GLY A 97 -45.90 -2.77 -15.70
C GLY A 97 -45.86 -1.24 -15.73
N SER A 98 -46.16 -0.61 -14.60
CA SER A 98 -46.21 0.85 -14.46
C SER A 98 -44.84 1.55 -14.62
N PHE A 99 -43.77 0.79 -14.67
CA PHE A 99 -42.39 1.26 -14.85
C PHE A 99 -41.67 0.55 -15.99
N LYS A 100 -40.83 1.33 -16.66
CA LYS A 100 -39.70 0.79 -17.39
C LYS A 100 -38.58 0.57 -16.39
N ILE A 101 -38.12 -0.67 -16.25
CA ILE A 101 -37.02 -1.04 -15.38
C ILE A 101 -35.81 -1.31 -16.28
N THR A 102 -34.73 -0.60 -16.02
CA THR A 102 -33.46 -0.78 -16.74
C THR A 102 -32.39 -1.18 -15.71
N PRO A 103 -31.75 -2.33 -15.87
CA PRO A 103 -30.64 -2.72 -15.01
C PRO A 103 -29.54 -1.65 -15.05
N VAL A 104 -28.92 -1.37 -13.89
CA VAL A 104 -27.77 -0.49 -13.78
C VAL A 104 -26.59 -1.35 -13.38
N TYR A 105 -25.54 -1.26 -14.18
CA TYR A 105 -24.28 -1.90 -13.85
C TYR A 105 -23.64 -1.17 -12.68
N ILE A 106 -23.28 -1.89 -11.63
CA ILE A 106 -22.64 -1.35 -10.44
C ILE A 106 -21.33 -2.09 -10.23
N THR A 107 -20.24 -1.35 -10.18
CA THR A 107 -18.92 -1.85 -9.82
C THR A 107 -18.57 -1.38 -8.42
N ARG A 108 -18.20 -2.31 -7.56
CA ARG A 108 -17.57 -1.97 -6.29
C ARG A 108 -16.14 -1.53 -6.55
N PHE A 109 -15.71 -0.47 -5.89
CA PHE A 109 -14.32 -0.02 -5.91
C PHE A 109 -13.77 0.33 -4.52
N ASP A 110 -14.56 0.02 -3.47
CA ASP A 110 -14.13 0.18 -2.08
C ASP A 110 -12.85 -0.65 -1.79
N LYS A 111 -12.10 -0.20 -0.80
CA LYS A 111 -10.81 -0.77 -0.43
C LYS A 111 -10.91 -2.26 -0.10
N GLU A 112 -11.90 -2.65 0.71
CA GLU A 112 -12.13 -4.02 1.14
C GLU A 112 -12.37 -4.94 -0.07
N TYR A 113 -13.18 -4.50 -1.03
CA TYR A 113 -13.44 -5.28 -2.25
C TYR A 113 -12.20 -5.45 -3.12
N ARG A 114 -11.41 -4.38 -3.27
CA ARG A 114 -10.18 -4.43 -4.07
C ARG A 114 -9.14 -5.37 -3.46
N VAL A 115 -8.93 -5.29 -2.14
CA VAL A 115 -7.98 -6.12 -1.41
C VAL A 115 -8.44 -7.58 -1.35
N SER A 116 -9.73 -7.86 -1.18
CA SER A 116 -10.26 -9.23 -1.17
C SER A 116 -10.05 -10.02 -2.48
N ARG A 117 -9.72 -9.32 -3.56
CA ARG A 117 -9.37 -9.95 -4.85
C ARG A 117 -7.90 -10.35 -4.97
N THR A 118 -7.11 -10.02 -3.97
CA THR A 118 -5.72 -10.46 -3.84
C THR A 118 -5.67 -11.65 -2.87
N SER A 119 -4.65 -12.47 -2.96
CA SER A 119 -4.45 -13.62 -2.05
C SER A 119 -3.83 -13.19 -0.70
N GLN A 120 -4.11 -11.97 -0.23
CA GLN A 120 -3.51 -11.47 1.00
C GLN A 120 -4.27 -11.94 2.22
N GLU A 121 -3.55 -12.55 3.14
CA GLU A 121 -4.02 -12.99 4.46
C GLU A 121 -3.87 -11.92 5.54
N TYR A 122 -3.15 -10.82 5.23
CA TYR A 122 -2.79 -9.78 6.19
C TYR A 122 -3.82 -8.67 6.29
N ASP A 123 -4.07 -8.21 7.51
CA ASP A 123 -4.94 -7.05 7.76
C ASP A 123 -4.18 -5.74 7.60
N PHE A 124 -3.99 -5.31 6.34
CA PHE A 124 -3.41 -4.01 6.03
C PHE A 124 -4.36 -2.83 6.25
N LEU A 125 -5.65 -3.11 6.40
CA LEU A 125 -6.68 -2.08 6.57
C LEU A 125 -6.49 -1.28 7.86
N ASN A 126 -5.74 -1.83 8.83
CA ASN A 126 -5.46 -1.20 10.12
C ASN A 126 -3.99 -0.82 10.30
N LYS A 127 -3.10 -1.13 9.35
CA LYS A 127 -1.66 -0.85 9.50
C LYS A 127 -1.32 0.58 9.07
N LYS A 128 -0.44 1.21 9.83
CA LYS A 128 0.07 2.55 9.60
C LYS A 128 1.58 2.52 9.47
N VAL A 129 2.12 3.07 8.40
CA VAL A 129 3.53 2.93 8.04
C VAL A 129 4.17 4.28 7.73
N VAL A 130 5.40 4.46 8.19
CA VAL A 130 6.26 5.60 7.84
C VAL A 130 7.19 5.20 6.71
N ILE A 131 7.39 6.07 5.74
CA ILE A 131 8.41 5.94 4.70
C ILE A 131 9.29 7.18 4.73
N VAL A 132 10.56 7.00 5.08
CA VAL A 132 11.58 8.07 5.06
C VAL A 132 12.43 7.90 3.81
N GLY A 133 12.43 8.93 2.96
CA GLY A 133 13.05 8.93 1.64
C GLY A 133 12.11 8.40 0.55
N LEU A 134 11.70 9.29 -0.35
CA LEU A 134 10.78 8.99 -1.46
C LEU A 134 11.49 9.09 -2.82
N GLY A 135 12.75 8.70 -2.84
CA GLY A 135 13.50 8.55 -4.08
C GLY A 135 13.08 7.31 -4.87
N SER A 136 14.03 6.74 -5.61
CA SER A 136 13.78 5.59 -6.47
C SER A 136 13.21 4.36 -5.74
N VAL A 137 13.66 4.06 -4.52
CA VAL A 137 13.18 2.89 -3.76
C VAL A 137 11.87 3.22 -3.02
N GLY A 138 11.84 4.29 -2.23
CA GLY A 138 10.70 4.61 -1.38
C GLY A 138 9.43 4.90 -2.15
N SER A 139 9.52 5.45 -3.37
CA SER A 139 8.35 5.67 -4.22
C SER A 139 7.69 4.37 -4.66
N PHE A 140 8.45 3.31 -4.97
CA PHE A 140 7.90 1.97 -5.26
C PHE A 140 7.36 1.28 -4.00
N VAL A 141 8.02 1.43 -2.83
CA VAL A 141 7.51 0.93 -1.55
C VAL A 141 6.14 1.55 -1.25
N ALA A 142 6.00 2.88 -1.38
CA ALA A 142 4.74 3.58 -1.16
C ALA A 142 3.63 3.09 -2.09
N ASN A 143 3.93 2.92 -3.39
CA ASN A 143 2.98 2.38 -4.35
C ASN A 143 2.52 0.96 -4.00
N ASN A 144 3.46 0.08 -3.66
CA ASN A 144 3.15 -1.31 -3.33
C ASN A 144 2.27 -1.40 -2.08
N LEU A 145 2.62 -0.70 -0.99
CA LEU A 145 1.81 -0.63 0.23
C LEU A 145 0.41 -0.07 -0.04
N SER A 146 0.31 0.98 -0.86
CA SER A 146 -0.96 1.56 -1.27
C SER A 146 -1.86 0.54 -1.96
N LYS A 147 -1.33 -0.25 -2.90
CA LYS A 147 -2.07 -1.31 -3.62
C LYS A 147 -2.45 -2.49 -2.74
N MET A 148 -1.66 -2.77 -1.72
CA MET A 148 -1.93 -3.82 -0.72
C MET A 148 -3.01 -3.40 0.29
N GLY A 149 -3.42 -2.14 0.31
CA GLY A 149 -4.52 -1.68 1.16
C GLY A 149 -4.08 -1.19 2.54
N ILE A 150 -2.85 -0.70 2.68
CA ILE A 150 -2.40 -0.07 3.93
C ILE A 150 -3.38 1.00 4.41
N ALA A 151 -3.56 1.16 5.74
CA ALA A 151 -4.51 2.13 6.28
C ALA A 151 -4.01 3.56 6.10
N LYS A 152 -2.76 3.81 6.50
CA LYS A 152 -2.19 5.15 6.53
C LYS A 152 -0.71 5.12 6.18
N LEU A 153 -0.26 6.11 5.44
CA LEU A 153 1.15 6.39 5.14
C LEU A 153 1.55 7.75 5.70
N LEU A 154 2.73 7.82 6.32
CA LEU A 154 3.46 9.05 6.54
C LEU A 154 4.63 9.08 5.56
N LEU A 155 4.62 10.04 4.66
CA LEU A 155 5.62 10.23 3.61
C LEU A 155 6.57 11.36 4.00
N ILE A 156 7.88 11.08 4.07
CA ILE A 156 8.91 12.03 4.51
C ILE A 156 9.99 12.15 3.45
N ASP A 157 10.13 13.29 2.83
CA ASP A 157 11.23 13.61 1.88
C ASP A 157 11.31 15.13 1.68
N PRO A 158 12.46 15.78 1.89
CA PRO A 158 12.60 17.22 1.71
C PRO A 158 12.77 17.66 0.25
N ASP A 159 12.99 16.74 -0.68
CA ASP A 159 13.38 17.04 -2.05
C ASP A 159 12.20 17.35 -2.96
N PHE A 160 12.51 18.08 -4.02
CA PHE A 160 11.60 18.32 -5.14
C PHE A 160 11.69 17.21 -6.17
N LEU A 161 10.57 16.95 -6.87
CA LEU A 161 10.54 16.03 -8.00
C LEU A 161 11.12 16.72 -9.23
N THR A 162 12.14 16.12 -9.82
CA THR A 162 12.81 16.65 -11.02
C THR A 162 12.83 15.64 -12.15
N VAL A 163 13.10 16.11 -13.38
CA VAL A 163 13.22 15.25 -14.56
C VAL A 163 14.32 14.19 -14.38
N ASP A 164 15.38 14.48 -13.63
CA ASP A 164 16.49 13.57 -13.36
C ASP A 164 16.08 12.34 -12.53
N ASN A 165 14.94 12.41 -11.84
CA ASN A 165 14.41 11.31 -11.04
C ASN A 165 13.63 10.29 -11.87
N ILE A 166 12.92 10.74 -12.92
CA ILE A 166 11.81 10.03 -13.56
C ILE A 166 12.19 8.66 -14.11
N SER A 167 13.38 8.51 -14.68
CA SER A 167 13.82 7.23 -15.25
C SER A 167 13.98 6.08 -14.25
N ARG A 168 13.94 6.37 -12.95
CA ARG A 168 14.11 5.40 -11.87
C ARG A 168 13.14 5.62 -10.70
N HIS A 169 12.14 6.47 -10.88
CA HIS A 169 11.11 6.78 -9.90
C HIS A 169 9.78 6.16 -10.29
N TYR A 170 8.88 5.92 -9.34
CA TYR A 170 7.54 5.44 -9.63
C TYR A 170 6.70 6.46 -10.43
N LEU A 171 6.86 7.75 -10.13
CA LEU A 171 6.18 8.83 -10.86
C LEU A 171 6.79 9.02 -12.25
N GLY A 172 5.94 9.42 -13.20
CA GLY A 172 6.31 9.76 -14.57
C GLY A 172 6.48 11.26 -14.80
N ILE A 173 6.81 11.63 -16.04
CA ILE A 173 7.00 13.01 -16.44
C ILE A 173 5.74 13.87 -16.27
N ASP A 174 4.57 13.26 -16.31
CA ASP A 174 3.27 13.90 -16.07
C ASP A 174 3.10 14.44 -14.65
N SER A 175 3.90 13.95 -13.71
CA SER A 175 3.91 14.40 -12.31
C SER A 175 4.93 15.51 -12.04
N VAL A 176 5.80 15.85 -13.01
CA VAL A 176 6.80 16.90 -12.83
C VAL A 176 6.15 18.26 -13.09
N ILE A 177 5.92 18.99 -12.02
CA ILE A 177 5.40 20.37 -12.04
C ILE A 177 6.45 21.24 -11.33
N ASP A 178 6.61 22.48 -11.78
CA ASP A 178 7.58 23.40 -11.19
C ASP A 178 7.41 23.51 -9.66
N ASN A 179 8.50 23.24 -8.95
CA ASN A 179 8.56 23.30 -7.48
C ASN A 179 7.61 22.36 -6.74
N ILE A 180 7.20 21.22 -7.32
CA ILE A 180 6.47 20.22 -6.57
C ILE A 180 7.42 19.37 -5.73
N GLN A 181 7.11 19.20 -4.43
CA GLN A 181 7.86 18.29 -3.56
C GLN A 181 7.50 16.83 -3.90
N LYS A 182 8.44 15.91 -3.69
CA LYS A 182 8.21 14.47 -3.94
C LYS A 182 7.04 13.94 -3.11
N VAL A 183 6.90 14.40 -1.87
CA VAL A 183 5.80 14.01 -0.97
C VAL A 183 4.44 14.33 -1.59
N ASP A 184 4.27 15.57 -2.09
CA ASP A 184 3.00 16.07 -2.64
C ASP A 184 2.67 15.39 -3.97
N ALA A 185 3.67 15.24 -4.84
CA ALA A 185 3.50 14.57 -6.13
C ALA A 185 3.11 13.10 -5.97
N LEU A 186 3.69 12.42 -4.96
CA LEU A 186 3.40 11.02 -4.68
C LEU A 186 2.03 10.88 -4.02
N GLU A 187 1.67 11.75 -3.08
CA GLU A 187 0.34 11.80 -2.47
C GLU A 187 -0.75 11.94 -3.53
N ASP A 188 -0.61 12.93 -4.43
CA ASP A 188 -1.57 13.16 -5.52
C ASP A 188 -1.76 11.92 -6.41
N ARG A 189 -0.67 11.24 -6.76
CA ARG A 189 -0.72 10.01 -7.55
C ARG A 189 -1.40 8.88 -6.80
N LEU A 190 -0.99 8.61 -5.55
CA LEU A 190 -1.51 7.51 -4.75
C LEU A 190 -3.00 7.71 -4.40
N LYS A 191 -3.42 8.93 -4.09
CA LYS A 191 -4.84 9.26 -3.84
C LYS A 191 -5.72 9.14 -5.08
N LYS A 192 -5.21 9.43 -6.27
CA LYS A 192 -5.93 9.18 -7.53
C LYS A 192 -6.15 7.70 -7.78
N GLU A 193 -5.19 6.85 -7.42
CA GLU A 193 -5.30 5.39 -7.55
C GLU A 193 -6.09 4.74 -6.42
N ASN A 194 -5.99 5.26 -5.21
CA ASN A 194 -6.60 4.76 -3.99
C ASN A 194 -7.19 5.90 -3.15
N PRO A 195 -8.41 6.36 -3.47
CA PRO A 195 -9.02 7.53 -2.80
C PRO A 195 -9.24 7.35 -1.29
N ASP A 196 -9.33 6.10 -0.83
CA ASP A 196 -9.59 5.75 0.58
C ASP A 196 -8.30 5.69 1.43
N LEU A 197 -7.11 5.89 0.81
CA LEU A 197 -5.84 5.85 1.51
C LEU A 197 -5.60 7.16 2.28
N GLU A 198 -5.35 7.04 3.58
CA GLU A 198 -4.91 8.17 4.38
C GLU A 198 -3.41 8.41 4.16
N ILE A 199 -3.03 9.64 3.81
CA ILE A 199 -1.64 10.04 3.62
C ILE A 199 -1.40 11.33 4.38
N GLU A 200 -0.33 11.34 5.16
CA GLU A 200 0.29 12.52 5.74
C GLU A 200 1.64 12.77 5.06
N CYS A 201 1.95 14.03 4.78
CA CYS A 201 3.16 14.44 4.07
C CYS A 201 3.98 15.38 4.93
N GLU A 202 5.29 15.11 5.01
CA GLU A 202 6.28 15.97 5.66
C GLU A 202 7.41 16.27 4.65
N GLY A 203 7.32 17.41 3.99
CA GLY A 203 8.28 17.89 2.98
C GLY A 203 9.53 18.51 3.61
N ILE A 204 9.98 18.03 4.76
CA ILE A 204 11.15 18.50 5.50
C ILE A 204 12.04 17.31 5.91
N ARG A 205 13.24 17.61 6.38
CA ARG A 205 14.18 16.57 6.81
C ARG A 205 13.66 15.82 8.05
N PHE A 206 13.95 14.53 8.14
CA PHE A 206 13.60 13.69 9.29
C PHE A 206 14.02 14.32 10.62
N GLN A 207 15.22 14.86 10.68
CA GLN A 207 15.77 15.52 11.88
C GLN A 207 14.92 16.70 12.34
N GLU A 208 14.35 17.45 11.42
CA GLU A 208 13.49 18.58 11.73
C GLU A 208 12.15 18.14 12.30
N ILE A 209 11.60 17.02 11.79
CA ILE A 209 10.37 16.44 12.33
C ILE A 209 10.59 15.95 13.76
N VAL A 210 11.70 15.23 14.01
CA VAL A 210 12.04 14.75 15.36
C VAL A 210 12.17 15.91 16.35
N ARG A 211 12.75 17.05 15.92
CA ARG A 211 12.86 18.25 16.75
C ARG A 211 11.51 18.92 17.04
N LYS A 212 10.64 19.01 16.03
CA LYS A 212 9.36 19.74 16.14
C LYS A 212 8.27 18.90 16.79
N ASN A 213 8.15 17.63 16.42
CA ASN A 213 7.09 16.72 16.86
C ASN A 213 7.55 15.26 16.93
N PRO A 214 8.38 14.87 17.91
CA PRO A 214 8.85 13.48 18.03
C PRO A 214 7.72 12.48 18.26
N ASN A 215 6.59 12.94 18.80
CA ASN A 215 5.43 12.07 19.10
C ASN A 215 4.65 11.65 17.86
N LEU A 216 4.86 12.30 16.72
CA LEU A 216 4.22 11.94 15.44
C LEU A 216 4.37 10.45 15.12
N PHE A 217 5.53 9.87 15.40
CA PHE A 217 5.87 8.50 15.06
C PHE A 217 5.21 7.43 15.94
N HIS A 218 4.62 7.80 17.09
CA HIS A 218 4.04 6.81 18.01
C HIS A 218 2.81 6.11 17.44
N GLU A 219 2.05 6.76 16.59
CA GLU A 219 0.84 6.19 15.99
C GLU A 219 1.12 5.18 14.86
N TYR A 220 2.36 5.10 14.35
CA TYR A 220 2.73 4.22 13.24
C TYR A 220 3.31 2.90 13.73
N ASP A 221 3.03 1.82 13.01
CA ASP A 221 3.39 0.45 13.40
C ASP A 221 4.79 0.07 12.93
N PHE A 222 5.23 0.60 11.78
CA PHE A 222 6.45 0.18 11.09
C PHE A 222 7.08 1.32 10.30
N VAL A 223 8.39 1.25 10.09
CA VAL A 223 9.15 2.28 9.38
C VAL A 223 9.98 1.67 8.25
N PHE A 224 9.86 2.20 7.04
CA PHE A 224 10.80 1.97 5.96
C PHE A 224 11.75 3.16 5.87
N SER A 225 13.06 2.90 5.95
CA SER A 225 14.09 3.88 5.64
C SER A 225 14.67 3.58 4.26
N CYS A 226 14.32 4.43 3.30
CA CYS A 226 14.78 4.35 1.91
C CYS A 226 15.74 5.51 1.58
N VAL A 227 16.44 6.00 2.59
CA VAL A 227 17.41 7.09 2.49
C VAL A 227 18.77 6.54 2.06
N GLY A 228 19.39 7.15 1.03
CA GLY A 228 20.72 6.78 0.59
C GLY A 228 21.86 7.31 1.48
N ASP A 229 21.56 8.22 2.42
CA ASP A 229 22.56 8.84 3.28
C ASP A 229 22.76 8.06 4.58
N THR A 230 24.01 7.61 4.80
CA THR A 230 24.39 6.81 5.97
C THR A 230 24.23 7.58 7.28
N LYS A 231 24.51 8.88 7.31
CA LYS A 231 24.38 9.72 8.50
C LYS A 231 22.92 9.81 8.95
N THR A 232 22.03 10.10 8.02
CA THR A 232 20.58 10.13 8.31
C THR A 232 20.09 8.76 8.79
N ASN A 233 20.58 7.66 8.24
CA ASN A 233 20.25 6.33 8.73
C ASN A 233 20.74 6.04 10.14
N PHE A 234 21.87 6.59 10.57
CA PHE A 234 22.32 6.50 11.98
C PHE A 234 21.36 7.24 12.92
N GLU A 235 20.91 8.42 12.53
CA GLU A 235 19.94 9.22 13.31
C GLU A 235 18.57 8.55 13.38
N ILE A 236 18.10 7.97 12.26
CA ILE A 236 16.89 7.14 12.21
C ILE A 236 17.03 5.93 13.15
N ASN A 237 18.17 5.23 13.09
CA ASN A 237 18.45 4.09 13.95
C ASN A 237 18.41 4.47 15.44
N HIS A 238 19.09 5.55 15.82
CA HIS A 238 19.09 6.04 17.19
C HIS A 238 17.70 6.38 17.70
N PHE A 239 16.96 7.17 16.93
CA PHE A 239 15.63 7.63 17.31
C PHE A 239 14.63 6.48 17.45
N PHE A 240 14.50 5.62 16.43
CA PHE A 240 13.49 4.57 16.44
C PHE A 240 13.82 3.42 17.42
N ARG A 241 15.10 3.12 17.63
CA ARG A 241 15.50 2.19 18.72
C ARG A 241 15.09 2.71 20.08
N LYS A 242 15.29 4.00 20.35
CA LYS A 242 14.91 4.64 21.61
C LYS A 242 13.41 4.58 21.89
N ILE A 243 12.56 4.71 20.87
CA ILE A 243 11.11 4.62 21.02
C ILE A 243 10.55 3.21 20.72
N GLY A 244 11.41 2.20 20.55
CA GLY A 244 11.02 0.81 20.38
C GLY A 244 10.31 0.47 19.07
N LYS A 245 10.57 1.22 17.99
CA LYS A 245 9.94 0.98 16.67
C LYS A 245 10.84 0.17 15.75
N THR A 246 10.22 -0.74 14.99
CA THR A 246 10.90 -1.54 13.97
C THR A 246 11.13 -0.73 12.71
N VAL A 247 12.36 -0.81 12.18
CA VAL A 247 12.78 -0.16 10.95
C VAL A 247 13.33 -1.16 9.97
N LEU A 248 12.90 -1.07 8.71
CA LEU A 248 13.49 -1.77 7.58
C LEU A 248 14.28 -0.77 6.74
N TYR A 249 15.60 -0.89 6.74
CA TYR A 249 16.51 -0.08 5.94
C TYR A 249 16.67 -0.71 4.58
N CYS A 250 16.45 0.06 3.51
CA CYS A 250 16.48 -0.40 2.14
C CYS A 250 17.48 0.43 1.32
N TRP A 251 18.51 -0.18 0.77
CA TRP A 251 19.48 0.54 -0.07
C TRP A 251 20.02 -0.32 -1.20
N LEU A 252 20.53 0.37 -2.21
CA LEU A 252 21.15 -0.22 -3.39
C LEU A 252 22.67 0.01 -3.36
N ASP A 253 23.41 -1.00 -3.75
CA ASP A 253 24.81 -0.80 -4.15
C ASP A 253 24.92 -0.07 -5.49
N PRO A 254 26.05 0.57 -5.77
CA PRO A 254 26.29 1.23 -7.04
C PRO A 254 25.99 0.33 -8.24
N TYR A 255 25.45 0.92 -9.30
CA TYR A 255 25.02 0.20 -10.51
C TYR A 255 23.96 -0.88 -10.29
N GLY A 256 23.39 -0.96 -9.09
CA GLY A 256 22.42 -1.99 -8.72
C GLY A 256 23.04 -3.38 -8.63
N VAL A 257 24.32 -3.48 -8.26
CA VAL A 257 25.02 -4.77 -8.10
C VAL A 257 24.57 -5.53 -6.87
N GLY A 258 24.02 -4.82 -5.87
CA GLY A 258 23.43 -5.38 -4.66
C GLY A 258 22.15 -4.65 -4.25
N TYR A 259 21.22 -5.41 -3.70
CA TYR A 259 19.98 -4.93 -3.06
C TYR A 259 19.99 -5.40 -1.62
N HIS A 260 19.78 -4.49 -0.68
CA HIS A 260 19.92 -4.81 0.73
C HIS A 260 18.71 -4.32 1.53
N ASN A 261 18.17 -5.23 2.33
CA ASN A 261 17.13 -4.99 3.31
C ASN A 261 17.65 -5.38 4.70
N LEU A 262 17.74 -4.43 5.62
CA LEU A 262 18.15 -4.69 7.00
C LEU A 262 16.99 -4.42 7.93
N LEU A 263 16.42 -5.46 8.50
CA LEU A 263 15.37 -5.37 9.52
C LEU A 263 16.01 -5.19 10.90
N VAL A 264 15.64 -4.11 11.58
CA VAL A 264 16.03 -3.82 12.95
C VAL A 264 14.78 -3.66 13.81
N SER A 265 14.52 -4.62 14.68
CA SER A 265 13.36 -4.65 15.57
C SER A 265 13.82 -4.68 17.03
N PRO A 266 13.74 -3.56 17.77
CA PRO A 266 14.07 -3.56 19.20
C PRO A 266 13.14 -4.48 20.01
N PRO A 267 13.63 -5.18 21.03
CA PRO A 267 14.95 -5.07 21.64
C PRO A 267 16.03 -6.02 21.05
N ASN A 268 15.80 -6.63 19.88
CA ASN A 268 16.72 -7.57 19.29
C ASN A 268 18.13 -6.99 19.12
N ASN A 269 19.13 -7.90 19.19
CA ASN A 269 20.54 -7.55 19.11
C ASN A 269 20.97 -7.11 17.71
N GLY A 270 21.94 -6.18 17.67
CA GLY A 270 22.45 -5.57 16.43
C GLY A 270 21.59 -4.39 15.98
N CYS A 271 22.18 -3.50 15.23
CA CYS A 271 21.49 -2.32 14.69
C CYS A 271 22.12 -1.88 13.36
N TYR A 272 21.52 -0.89 12.69
CA TYR A 272 22.05 -0.39 11.41
C TYR A 272 23.52 0.04 11.53
N MET A 273 23.90 0.72 12.62
CA MET A 273 25.28 1.18 12.85
C MET A 273 26.26 0.04 12.98
N CYS A 274 25.86 -1.16 13.43
CA CYS A 274 26.72 -2.34 13.50
C CYS A 274 27.35 -2.73 12.14
N MET A 275 26.69 -2.36 11.03
CA MET A 275 27.19 -2.63 9.69
C MET A 275 28.32 -1.70 9.25
N ASN A 276 28.51 -0.57 9.95
CA ASN A 276 29.41 0.51 9.56
C ASN A 276 30.49 0.80 10.60
N TYR A 277 30.68 -0.10 11.57
CA TYR A 277 31.73 0.03 12.60
C TYR A 277 32.62 -1.21 12.67
N GLU A 278 33.90 -0.99 12.82
CA GLU A 278 34.88 -2.05 13.08
C GLU A 278 36.00 -1.49 13.96
N ASN A 279 36.36 -2.22 15.03
CA ASN A 279 37.41 -1.85 15.97
C ASN A 279 37.35 -0.40 16.49
N GLY A 280 36.12 0.15 16.65
CA GLY A 280 35.91 1.52 17.11
C GLY A 280 35.95 2.59 16.02
N TYR A 281 36.18 2.21 14.77
CA TYR A 281 36.24 3.11 13.62
C TYR A 281 35.06 2.94 12.69
N LEU A 282 34.67 4.05 12.03
CA LEU A 282 33.69 4.03 10.97
C LEU A 282 34.31 3.37 9.73
N VAL A 283 33.63 2.36 9.21
CA VAL A 283 34.01 1.66 7.99
C VAL A 283 32.89 1.74 6.96
N ASN A 284 33.18 1.41 5.72
CA ASN A 284 32.14 1.29 4.71
C ASN A 284 31.16 0.17 5.07
N ASN A 285 29.96 0.24 4.50
CA ASN A 285 28.89 -0.71 4.77
C ASN A 285 29.33 -2.15 4.40
N ARG A 286 29.51 -2.98 5.41
CA ARG A 286 29.97 -4.37 5.25
C ARG A 286 28.97 -5.28 4.52
N ALA A 287 27.75 -4.80 4.26
CA ALA A 287 26.79 -5.51 3.40
C ALA A 287 27.10 -5.33 1.91
N SER A 288 27.85 -4.31 1.52
CA SER A 288 28.11 -3.95 0.12
C SER A 288 28.76 -5.07 -0.69
N PHE A 289 28.29 -5.26 -1.90
CA PHE A 289 28.91 -6.12 -2.91
C PHE A 289 29.95 -5.38 -3.77
N ALA A 290 30.00 -4.07 -3.70
CA ALA A 290 31.05 -3.27 -4.29
C ALA A 290 32.22 -3.13 -3.32
N GLU A 291 33.48 -3.28 -3.83
CA GLU A 291 34.66 -3.05 -3.04
C GLU A 291 34.84 -1.58 -2.70
N GLU A 292 35.48 -1.30 -1.58
CA GLU A 292 35.70 0.05 -1.06
C GLU A 292 36.67 0.87 -1.97
N ASN A 293 36.72 2.17 -1.73
CA ASN A 293 37.68 3.11 -2.34
C ASN A 293 37.57 3.24 -3.86
N GLN A 294 36.38 3.02 -4.43
CA GLN A 294 36.10 3.25 -5.85
C GLN A 294 35.19 4.45 -6.02
N ILE A 295 35.29 5.17 -7.14
CA ILE A 295 34.47 6.33 -7.47
C ILE A 295 33.36 5.87 -8.42
N PHE A 296 32.14 5.70 -7.89
CA PHE A 296 30.97 5.24 -8.65
C PHE A 296 30.16 6.37 -9.27
N GLU A 297 30.41 7.60 -8.81
CA GLU A 297 29.64 8.76 -9.25
C GLU A 297 30.01 9.15 -10.69
N LYS A 298 28.98 9.48 -11.45
CA LYS A 298 29.09 10.11 -12.76
C LYS A 298 28.60 11.55 -12.72
N ARG A 299 29.24 12.41 -13.54
CA ARG A 299 28.79 13.78 -13.77
C ARG A 299 28.51 13.94 -15.25
N LEU A 300 27.34 14.48 -15.59
CA LEU A 300 27.04 14.91 -16.94
C LEU A 300 27.52 16.36 -17.12
N ALA A 301 28.06 16.67 -18.29
CA ALA A 301 28.64 17.98 -18.60
C ALA A 301 27.70 19.15 -18.42
N SER A 302 26.39 18.89 -18.47
CA SER A 302 25.32 19.89 -18.29
C SER A 302 24.72 19.95 -16.87
N CYS A 303 25.14 19.06 -15.96
CA CYS A 303 24.56 18.98 -14.60
C CYS A 303 25.64 19.23 -13.55
N TYR A 304 25.34 20.11 -12.61
CA TYR A 304 26.17 20.34 -11.42
C TYR A 304 26.07 19.20 -10.39
N SER A 305 25.10 18.30 -10.54
CA SER A 305 24.89 17.17 -9.62
C SER A 305 25.60 15.91 -10.10
N SER A 306 26.24 15.19 -9.18
CA SER A 306 26.72 13.84 -9.40
C SER A 306 25.58 12.82 -9.12
N PHE A 307 25.64 11.67 -9.79
CA PHE A 307 24.71 10.58 -9.57
C PHE A 307 25.40 9.23 -9.70
N ILE A 308 24.89 8.23 -9.00
CA ILE A 308 25.32 6.84 -9.16
C ILE A 308 24.35 6.16 -10.13
N PRO A 309 24.83 5.63 -11.27
CA PRO A 309 23.98 4.99 -12.26
C PRO A 309 23.37 3.68 -11.76
N TYR A 310 22.07 3.49 -11.99
CA TYR A 310 21.36 2.22 -11.96
C TYR A 310 20.03 2.37 -12.72
N ASN A 311 19.51 1.27 -13.24
CA ASN A 311 18.25 1.26 -13.97
C ASN A 311 17.03 1.12 -13.02
N VAL A 312 15.83 1.26 -13.57
CA VAL A 312 14.57 1.16 -12.79
C VAL A 312 14.32 -0.22 -12.19
N ILE A 313 14.93 -1.28 -12.74
CA ILE A 313 14.74 -2.66 -12.24
C ILE A 313 15.31 -2.80 -10.83
N ALA A 314 16.48 -2.22 -10.55
CA ALA A 314 17.13 -2.31 -9.26
C ALA A 314 16.24 -1.77 -8.10
N PRO A 315 15.75 -0.51 -8.12
CA PRO A 315 14.93 0.00 -7.05
C PRO A 315 13.55 -0.66 -6.96
N SER A 316 12.93 -1.07 -8.08
CA SER A 316 11.65 -1.77 -8.03
C SER A 316 11.79 -3.18 -7.45
N SER A 317 12.86 -3.91 -7.79
CA SER A 317 13.15 -5.24 -7.20
C SER A 317 13.42 -5.13 -5.70
N LEU A 318 14.26 -4.17 -5.28
CA LEU A 318 14.51 -3.92 -3.86
C LEU A 318 13.21 -3.57 -3.11
N ALA A 319 12.36 -2.73 -3.68
CA ALA A 319 11.08 -2.37 -3.06
C ALA A 319 10.16 -3.58 -2.93
N ASN A 320 10.08 -4.45 -3.94
CA ASN A 320 9.32 -5.70 -3.86
C ASN A 320 9.86 -6.60 -2.74
N LYS A 321 11.18 -6.77 -2.66
CA LYS A 321 11.80 -7.56 -1.59
C LYS A 321 11.59 -6.94 -0.21
N ALA A 322 11.62 -5.62 -0.10
CA ALA A 322 11.30 -4.93 1.15
C ALA A 322 9.87 -5.23 1.64
N ILE A 323 8.91 -5.30 0.71
CA ILE A 323 7.53 -5.70 1.05
C ILE A 323 7.48 -7.17 1.49
N GLU A 324 8.16 -8.09 0.81
CA GLU A 324 8.24 -9.51 1.24
C GLU A 324 8.81 -9.62 2.67
N VAL A 325 9.89 -8.90 2.98
CA VAL A 325 10.47 -8.87 4.34
C VAL A 325 9.48 -8.29 5.36
N TYR A 326 8.71 -7.28 4.98
CA TYR A 326 7.66 -6.73 5.85
C TYR A 326 6.56 -7.74 6.11
N LEU A 327 6.12 -8.52 5.11
CA LEU A 327 5.15 -9.60 5.28
C LEU A 327 5.68 -10.67 6.22
N GLN A 328 6.91 -11.15 6.03
CA GLN A 328 7.58 -12.10 6.91
C GLN A 328 7.69 -11.58 8.35
N TYR A 329 7.97 -10.29 8.52
CA TYR A 329 7.94 -9.65 9.83
C TYR A 329 6.56 -9.69 10.47
N LEU A 330 5.49 -9.41 9.72
CA LEU A 330 4.10 -9.49 10.23
C LEU A 330 3.70 -10.91 10.61
N ASP A 331 4.23 -11.93 9.91
CA ASP A 331 4.06 -13.34 10.25
C ASP A 331 4.89 -13.80 11.46
N GLY A 332 5.73 -12.90 12.02
CA GLY A 332 6.57 -13.20 13.17
C GLY A 332 7.83 -14.02 12.88
N GLU A 333 8.21 -14.21 11.59
CA GLU A 333 9.41 -14.97 11.21
C GLU A 333 10.70 -14.40 11.83
N PHE A 334 10.74 -13.07 12.09
CA PHE A 334 11.92 -12.36 12.62
C PHE A 334 11.75 -11.88 14.05
N SER A 335 10.91 -12.54 14.83
CA SER A 335 10.57 -12.11 16.20
C SER A 335 11.75 -12.14 17.17
N SER A 336 12.75 -13.00 16.95
CA SER A 336 13.87 -13.23 17.86
C SER A 336 15.19 -12.59 17.43
N GLU A 337 15.33 -12.14 16.20
CA GLU A 337 16.60 -11.61 15.67
C GLU A 337 16.40 -10.58 14.57
N ASN A 338 17.32 -9.62 14.49
CA ASN A 338 17.42 -8.71 13.36
C ASN A 338 18.09 -9.43 12.18
N ARG A 339 17.69 -9.09 10.94
CA ARG A 339 18.13 -9.80 9.73
C ARG A 339 18.64 -8.84 8.66
N LEU A 340 19.76 -9.22 8.05
CA LEU A 340 20.22 -8.64 6.79
C LEU A 340 19.87 -9.59 5.66
N ILE A 341 19.03 -9.11 4.74
CA ILE A 341 18.59 -9.84 3.55
C ILE A 341 19.11 -9.10 2.34
N SER A 342 19.94 -9.78 1.54
CA SER A 342 20.59 -9.22 0.36
C SER A 342 20.22 -10.00 -0.88
N GLU A 343 20.22 -9.33 -2.02
CA GLU A 343 20.09 -9.96 -3.34
C GLU A 343 21.19 -9.46 -4.27
N ILE A 344 21.73 -10.36 -5.08
CA ILE A 344 22.72 -10.00 -6.10
C ILE A 344 21.96 -9.50 -7.31
N GLY A 345 22.19 -8.23 -7.66
CA GLY A 345 21.57 -7.60 -8.81
C GLY A 345 22.33 -7.85 -10.11
N SER A 346 21.97 -7.08 -11.16
CA SER A 346 22.67 -7.18 -12.45
C SER A 346 24.08 -6.58 -12.35
N ASN A 347 25.07 -7.39 -12.63
CA ASN A 347 26.47 -7.03 -12.52
C ASN A 347 27.15 -6.64 -13.85
N LYS A 348 26.43 -6.77 -14.98
CA LYS A 348 27.00 -6.60 -16.32
C LYS A 348 27.62 -5.21 -16.55
N GLN A 349 26.93 -4.15 -16.15
CA GLN A 349 27.41 -2.79 -16.32
C GLN A 349 28.53 -2.46 -15.33
N PHE A 350 28.43 -2.91 -14.09
CA PHE A 350 29.46 -2.76 -13.06
C PHE A 350 30.81 -3.35 -13.52
N GLY A 351 30.77 -4.59 -14.03
CA GLY A 351 31.96 -5.23 -14.56
C GLY A 351 32.54 -4.55 -15.83
N LYS A 352 31.70 -4.02 -16.73
CA LYS A 352 32.13 -3.28 -17.91
C LYS A 352 32.85 -1.98 -17.58
N GLU A 353 32.50 -1.31 -16.51
CA GLU A 353 33.15 -0.09 -16.02
C GLU A 353 34.48 -0.41 -15.31
N GLY A 354 34.81 -1.69 -15.12
CA GLY A 354 36.06 -2.12 -14.51
C GLY A 354 36.08 -2.05 -12.98
N PHE A 355 34.93 -1.93 -12.33
CA PHE A 355 34.82 -1.91 -10.88
C PHE A 355 35.04 -3.28 -10.25
N THR A 356 35.57 -3.27 -9.03
CA THR A 356 35.94 -4.46 -8.26
C THR A 356 34.83 -4.81 -7.27
N TYR A 357 34.51 -6.11 -7.17
CA TYR A 357 33.55 -6.64 -6.22
C TYR A 357 34.20 -6.93 -4.86
N SER A 358 33.43 -6.76 -3.79
CA SER A 358 33.88 -7.06 -2.42
C SER A 358 34.07 -8.57 -2.20
N VAL A 359 34.82 -8.93 -1.17
CA VAL A 359 34.97 -10.32 -0.71
C VAL A 359 33.57 -10.93 -0.38
N ARG A 360 32.65 -10.14 0.18
CA ARG A 360 31.29 -10.58 0.48
C ARG A 360 30.54 -11.03 -0.77
N TYR A 361 30.68 -10.31 -1.89
CA TYR A 361 30.05 -10.69 -3.16
C TYR A 361 30.44 -12.12 -3.57
N TYR A 362 31.73 -12.40 -3.61
CA TYR A 362 32.24 -13.73 -3.99
C TYR A 362 31.84 -14.84 -3.01
N ASN A 363 31.76 -14.52 -1.72
CA ASN A 363 31.31 -15.47 -0.72
C ASN A 363 29.82 -15.78 -0.91
N CYS A 364 28.96 -14.79 -1.17
CA CYS A 364 27.55 -14.98 -1.44
C CYS A 364 27.28 -15.75 -2.75
N LEU A 365 28.12 -15.59 -3.77
CA LEU A 365 28.04 -16.41 -4.99
C LEU A 365 28.33 -17.91 -4.72
N LYS A 366 29.22 -18.20 -3.77
CA LYS A 366 29.57 -19.58 -3.38
C LYS A 366 28.58 -20.20 -2.42
N ASN A 367 27.97 -19.37 -1.56
CA ASN A 367 27.01 -19.80 -0.54
C ASN A 367 25.88 -18.79 -0.43
N SER A 368 24.73 -19.13 -0.98
CA SER A 368 23.52 -18.29 -0.96
C SER A 368 22.93 -18.04 0.43
N ASP A 369 23.24 -18.88 1.43
CA ASP A 369 22.76 -18.68 2.80
C ASP A 369 23.30 -17.38 3.40
N LEU A 370 24.44 -16.88 2.89
CA LEU A 370 25.02 -15.61 3.29
C LEU A 370 24.23 -14.39 2.79
N LEU A 371 23.25 -14.60 1.93
CA LEU A 371 22.33 -13.55 1.48
C LEU A 371 21.23 -13.24 2.50
N ASN A 372 20.93 -14.15 3.43
CA ASN A 372 19.95 -13.97 4.49
C ASN A 372 20.56 -14.38 5.84
N VAL A 373 21.10 -13.42 6.57
CA VAL A 373 21.86 -13.68 7.79
C VAL A 373 21.32 -12.91 8.99
N ALA A 374 21.38 -13.53 10.18
CA ALA A 374 21.13 -12.85 11.43
C ALA A 374 22.14 -11.71 11.63
N LEU A 375 21.65 -10.55 12.03
CA LEU A 375 22.49 -9.43 12.38
C LEU A 375 23.06 -9.62 13.78
N ARG A 376 24.38 -9.71 13.87
CA ARG A 376 25.07 -9.80 15.15
C ARG A 376 25.43 -8.41 15.66
N THR A 377 25.36 -8.22 16.98
CA THR A 377 25.87 -7.01 17.62
C THR A 377 27.36 -6.89 17.36
N ASN A 378 27.78 -5.71 16.92
CA ASN A 378 29.19 -5.37 16.86
C ASN A 378 29.62 -4.82 18.23
N THR A 379 30.62 -5.44 18.87
CA THR A 379 31.10 -5.05 20.20
C THR A 379 31.68 -3.64 20.25
N SER A 380 32.13 -3.10 19.11
CA SER A 380 32.62 -1.72 19.00
C SER A 380 31.56 -0.71 18.55
N CYS A 381 30.29 -1.16 18.37
CA CYS A 381 29.22 -0.27 17.93
C CYS A 381 28.80 0.69 19.05
N PRO A 382 28.97 2.01 18.88
CA PRO A 382 28.63 2.97 19.94
C PRO A 382 27.14 3.03 20.25
N GLU A 383 26.27 2.79 19.29
CA GLU A 383 24.83 2.74 19.52
C GLU A 383 24.41 1.57 20.40
N CYS A 384 24.98 0.38 20.15
CA CYS A 384 24.63 -0.82 20.95
C CYS A 384 25.27 -0.79 22.35
N ASN A 385 26.39 -0.09 22.53
CA ASN A 385 27.09 0.07 23.79
C ASN A 385 26.56 1.25 24.63
N GLY A 386 25.64 2.07 24.09
CA GLY A 386 25.10 3.25 24.77
C GLY A 386 26.03 4.49 24.71
N ASP A 387 27.11 4.45 23.95
CA ASP A 387 28.10 5.52 23.84
C ASP A 387 27.75 6.54 22.74
N TYR A 388 26.77 6.23 21.89
CA TYR A 388 26.35 7.09 20.80
C TYR A 388 25.51 8.25 21.31
N LYS A 389 26.11 9.44 21.27
CA LYS A 389 25.45 10.69 21.64
C LYS A 389 25.27 11.52 20.37
N VAL A 390 24.11 11.39 19.72
CA VAL A 390 23.68 12.36 18.70
C VAL A 390 22.75 13.35 19.35
N ASP A 391 23.16 14.60 19.32
CA ASP A 391 22.27 15.70 19.61
C ASP A 391 21.55 16.06 18.32
N ILE A 392 20.50 15.25 17.96
CA ILE A 392 19.64 15.52 16.80
C ILE A 392 19.06 16.96 16.87
N CYS A 393 19.10 17.53 18.07
CA CYS A 393 18.62 18.89 18.32
C CYS A 393 19.64 19.99 17.96
N LYS A 394 20.91 19.68 17.65
CA LYS A 394 21.97 20.70 17.50
C LYS A 394 22.71 20.71 16.16
N SER A 395 22.36 19.88 15.19
CA SER A 395 22.98 19.99 13.84
C SER A 395 22.35 21.15 13.10
N GLU A 396 23.11 22.26 12.99
CA GLU A 396 22.86 23.39 12.10
C GLU A 396 22.85 22.97 10.63
#